data_ac5e5c82a8e85ad2fec02258ce973c1a
#
_entry.id   ac5e5c82a8e85ad2fec02258ce973c1a
#
_cell.length_a   1.000
_cell.length_b   1.000
_cell.length_c   1.000
_cell.angle_alpha   90.00
_cell.angle_beta   90.00
_cell.angle_gamma   90.00
#
_symmetry.space_group_name_H-M   'P 1'
#
loop_
_entity.id
_entity.type
_entity.pdbx_description
1 polymer ?
#
loop_
_entity_poly.entity_id
_entity_poly.type
_entity_poly.pdbx_seq_one_letter_code
_entity_poly.pdbx_strand_id
1 'polypeptide(L)'
;MISNFLIINCTGNNDSIALKVDSKFFFKKLQTNLTKNEMLALDILTFFKENNVKINNRFSLIVNSGPGSFSGVRIALSVAKGIQLVNKVNIYIYNYFLLNAAPYLKEKTKIISVQKTNNFYYY
;
A
#
# COMPACT_ATOMS: atom_id res chain seq x y z
N MET A 1 13.90 -10.95 -6.05
CA MET A 1 13.02 -10.05 -6.80
C MET A 1 11.57 -10.29 -6.39
N ILE A 2 10.85 -9.23 -6.09
CA ILE A 2 9.43 -9.32 -5.74
C ILE A 2 8.61 -9.49 -7.01
N SER A 3 7.98 -10.65 -7.21
CA SER A 3 7.21 -10.95 -8.43
C SER A 3 5.70 -10.80 -8.22
N ASN A 4 5.18 -11.29 -7.11
CA ASN A 4 3.77 -11.20 -6.76
C ASN A 4 3.62 -10.34 -5.51
N PHE A 5 2.79 -9.31 -5.57
CA PHE A 5 2.63 -8.41 -4.44
C PHE A 5 1.26 -7.76 -4.40
N LEU A 6 0.86 -7.39 -3.19
CA LEU A 6 -0.27 -6.52 -2.93
C LEU A 6 0.23 -5.21 -2.35
N ILE A 7 -0.12 -4.11 -2.97
CA ILE A 7 0.14 -2.76 -2.45
C ILE A 7 -1.11 -2.25 -1.75
N ILE A 8 -0.94 -1.70 -0.56
CA ILE A 8 -2.02 -1.11 0.23
C ILE A 8 -1.68 0.35 0.49
N ASN A 9 -2.56 1.24 0.04
CA ASN A 9 -2.45 2.67 0.29
C ASN A 9 -3.73 3.18 0.97
N CYS A 10 -3.63 3.53 2.24
CA CYS A 10 -4.73 4.06 3.05
C CYS A 10 -4.32 5.38 3.74
N THR A 11 -3.60 6.22 3.03
CA THR A 11 -3.07 7.49 3.57
C THR A 11 -4.09 8.62 3.57
N GLY A 12 -5.28 8.40 3.04
CA GLY A 12 -6.33 9.41 2.89
C GLY A 12 -6.30 10.14 1.55
N ASN A 13 -5.24 9.94 0.77
CA ASN A 13 -5.12 10.45 -0.60
C ASN A 13 -5.17 9.29 -1.58
N ASN A 14 -6.25 9.21 -2.36
CA ASN A 14 -6.42 8.15 -3.36
C ASN A 14 -6.22 6.74 -2.79
N ASP A 15 -6.92 6.47 -1.68
CA ASP A 15 -6.86 5.15 -1.04
C ASP A 15 -7.16 4.06 -2.07
N SER A 16 -6.30 3.07 -2.11
CA SER A 16 -6.34 2.06 -3.16
C SER A 16 -5.59 0.80 -2.76
N ILE A 17 -5.91 -0.27 -3.45
CA ILE A 17 -5.13 -1.51 -3.43
C ILE A 17 -4.75 -1.88 -4.86
N ALA A 18 -3.55 -2.40 -5.02
CA ALA A 18 -3.05 -2.87 -6.30
C ALA A 18 -2.44 -4.26 -6.13
N LEU A 19 -2.71 -5.12 -7.07
CA LEU A 19 -2.28 -6.51 -7.04
C LEU A 19 -1.48 -6.81 -8.30
N LYS A 20 -0.31 -7.38 -8.14
CA LYS A 20 0.45 -7.97 -9.24
C LYS A 20 0.57 -9.47 -9.02
N VAL A 21 0.14 -10.23 -10.01
CA VAL A 21 0.30 -11.69 -10.05
C VAL A 21 0.85 -12.07 -11.40
N ASP A 22 2.03 -12.66 -11.39
CA ASP A 22 2.80 -12.99 -12.61
C ASP A 22 3.01 -11.70 -13.45
N SER A 23 2.45 -11.61 -14.64
CA SER A 23 2.51 -10.43 -15.50
C SER A 23 1.24 -9.57 -15.47
N LYS A 24 0.25 -9.94 -14.65
CA LYS A 24 -1.05 -9.26 -14.59
C LYS A 24 -1.10 -8.26 -13.44
N PHE A 25 -1.68 -7.09 -13.71
CA PHE A 25 -1.91 -6.05 -12.73
C PHE A 25 -3.41 -5.82 -12.56
N PHE A 26 -3.83 -5.70 -11.30
CA PHE A 26 -5.18 -5.35 -10.94
C PHE A 26 -5.15 -4.15 -9.99
N PHE A 27 -6.13 -3.27 -10.12
CA PHE A 27 -6.22 -2.06 -9.30
C PHE A 27 -7.65 -1.87 -8.82
N LYS A 28 -7.80 -1.48 -7.56
CA LYS A 28 -9.10 -1.12 -6.97
C LYS A 28 -8.96 0.15 -6.14
N LYS A 29 -9.74 1.15 -6.47
CA LYS A 29 -9.87 2.35 -5.65
C LYS A 29 -10.75 2.03 -4.46
N LEU A 30 -10.31 2.41 -3.25
CA LEU A 30 -11.07 2.24 -2.02
C LEU A 30 -11.93 3.47 -1.76
N GLN A 31 -13.10 3.25 -1.16
CA GLN A 31 -13.93 4.37 -0.73
C GLN A 31 -13.35 5.01 0.53
N THR A 32 -13.35 6.33 0.58
CA THR A 32 -12.77 7.11 1.66
C THR A 32 -13.76 7.37 2.81
N ASN A 33 -14.56 6.38 3.21
CA ASN A 33 -15.54 6.54 4.28
C ASN A 33 -14.99 6.21 5.66
N LEU A 34 -15.57 6.83 6.68
CA LEU A 34 -15.14 6.81 8.08
C LEU A 34 -15.20 5.44 8.77
N THR A 35 -15.84 4.46 8.17
CA THR A 35 -15.98 3.09 8.68
C THR A 35 -14.95 2.12 8.13
N LYS A 36 -13.82 2.62 7.72
CA LYS A 36 -12.79 1.91 6.95
C LYS A 36 -12.16 0.71 7.63
N ASN A 37 -12.16 0.68 8.97
CA ASN A 37 -11.40 -0.31 9.74
C ASN A 37 -11.85 -1.74 9.46
N GLU A 38 -13.15 -1.94 9.32
CA GLU A 38 -13.74 -3.25 9.10
C GLU A 38 -13.79 -3.62 7.61
N MET A 39 -13.72 -2.63 6.74
CA MET A 39 -13.91 -2.82 5.30
C MET A 39 -12.63 -3.18 4.56
N LEU A 40 -11.45 -2.76 5.02
CA LEU A 40 -10.21 -2.98 4.28
C LEU A 40 -9.89 -4.47 4.12
N ALA A 41 -9.98 -5.25 5.20
CA ALA A 41 -9.73 -6.69 5.12
C ALA A 41 -10.72 -7.37 4.17
N LEU A 42 -12.00 -7.00 4.25
CA LEU A 42 -13.04 -7.51 3.37
C LEU A 42 -12.80 -7.10 1.91
N ASP A 43 -12.44 -5.85 1.68
CA ASP A 43 -12.10 -5.35 0.34
C ASP A 43 -10.94 -6.12 -0.28
N ILE A 44 -9.91 -6.41 0.49
CA ILE A 44 -8.77 -7.21 0.04
C ILE A 44 -9.20 -8.64 -0.29
N LEU A 45 -9.94 -9.29 0.60
CA LEU A 45 -10.42 -10.65 0.37
C LEU A 45 -11.32 -10.74 -0.87
N THR A 46 -12.23 -9.79 -1.03
CA THR A 46 -13.12 -9.71 -2.19
C THR A 46 -12.32 -9.49 -3.48
N PHE A 47 -11.34 -8.59 -3.43
CA PHE A 47 -10.47 -8.28 -4.57
C PHE A 47 -9.67 -9.51 -5.04
N PHE A 48 -9.12 -10.27 -4.11
CA PHE A 48 -8.46 -11.53 -4.43
C PHE A 48 -9.41 -12.54 -5.05
N LYS A 49 -10.61 -12.67 -4.48
CA LYS A 49 -11.64 -13.60 -4.99
C LYS A 49 -12.13 -13.23 -6.39
N GLU A 50 -12.40 -11.94 -6.63
CA GLU A 50 -12.84 -11.44 -7.93
C GLU A 50 -11.82 -11.70 -9.05
N ASN A 51 -10.53 -11.69 -8.70
CA ASN A 51 -9.46 -11.91 -9.66
C ASN A 51 -8.93 -13.35 -9.66
N ASN A 52 -9.59 -14.26 -8.94
CA ASN A 52 -9.20 -15.67 -8.82
C ASN A 52 -7.76 -15.86 -8.32
N VAL A 53 -7.32 -15.04 -7.38
CA VAL A 53 -5.98 -15.08 -6.82
C VAL A 53 -6.03 -15.58 -5.37
N LYS A 54 -5.10 -16.44 -5.01
CA LYS A 54 -4.90 -16.91 -3.64
C LYS A 54 -3.59 -16.40 -3.10
N ILE A 55 -3.61 -15.85 -1.88
CA ILE A 55 -2.39 -15.47 -1.19
C ILE A 55 -1.64 -16.73 -0.74
N ASN A 56 -0.34 -16.74 -0.97
CA ASN A 56 0.57 -17.75 -0.49
C ASN A 56 1.87 -17.08 0.01
N ASN A 57 2.80 -17.86 0.51
CA ASN A 57 4.06 -17.35 1.07
C ASN A 57 5.01 -16.69 0.05
N ARG A 58 4.71 -16.76 -1.24
CA ARG A 58 5.47 -16.09 -2.30
C ARG A 58 5.01 -14.65 -2.53
N PHE A 59 3.88 -14.27 -1.94
CA PHE A 59 3.43 -12.87 -2.00
C PHE A 59 4.26 -11.98 -1.09
N SER A 60 4.38 -10.74 -1.50
CA SER A 60 4.86 -9.65 -0.65
C SER A 60 3.75 -8.62 -0.47
N LEU A 61 3.67 -8.06 0.71
CA LEU A 61 2.79 -6.93 1.00
C LEU A 61 3.63 -5.66 1.00
N ILE A 62 3.13 -4.62 0.37
CA ILE A 62 3.79 -3.32 0.29
C ILE A 62 2.82 -2.28 0.80
N VAL A 63 3.15 -1.60 1.89
CA VAL A 63 2.26 -0.69 2.59
C VAL A 63 2.82 0.73 2.54
N ASN A 64 1.96 1.69 2.18
CA ASN A 64 2.31 3.10 2.25
C ASN A 64 2.22 3.60 3.70
N SER A 65 3.33 4.12 4.20
CA SER A 65 3.42 4.68 5.57
C SER A 65 3.13 6.18 5.63
N GLY A 66 2.75 6.78 4.53
CA GLY A 66 2.40 8.20 4.49
C GLY A 66 3.54 9.11 4.02
N PRO A 67 3.53 10.36 4.42
CA PRO A 67 2.61 10.99 5.38
C PRO A 67 1.16 11.06 4.89
N GLY A 68 0.23 11.06 5.85
CA GLY A 68 -1.19 11.11 5.56
C GLY A 68 -2.02 10.72 6.79
N SER A 69 -3.19 10.14 6.55
CA SER A 69 -4.11 9.69 7.61
C SER A 69 -3.44 8.70 8.56
N PHE A 70 -3.26 9.09 9.79
CA PHE A 70 -2.66 8.25 10.83
C PHE A 70 -3.49 6.97 11.08
N SER A 71 -4.81 7.12 11.18
CA SER A 71 -5.71 5.97 11.37
C SER A 71 -5.69 5.04 10.15
N GLY A 72 -5.70 5.57 8.94
CA GLY A 72 -5.64 4.79 7.71
C GLY A 72 -4.36 3.97 7.59
N VAL A 73 -3.22 4.58 7.88
CA VAL A 73 -1.91 3.89 7.87
C VAL A 73 -1.88 2.77 8.91
N ARG A 74 -2.39 3.01 10.11
CA ARG A 74 -2.45 1.99 11.17
C ARG A 74 -3.32 0.80 10.77
N ILE A 75 -4.46 1.06 10.14
CA ILE A 75 -5.34 0.00 9.64
C ILE A 75 -4.64 -0.83 8.60
N ALA A 76 -4.00 -0.19 7.62
CA ALA A 76 -3.27 -0.89 6.57
C ALA A 76 -2.17 -1.80 7.15
N LEU A 77 -1.40 -1.28 8.10
CA LEU A 77 -0.36 -2.06 8.78
C LEU A 77 -0.95 -3.21 9.60
N SER A 78 -2.06 -3.00 10.29
CA SER A 78 -2.73 -4.04 11.08
C SER A 78 -3.24 -5.17 10.19
N VAL A 79 -3.89 -4.84 9.08
CA VAL A 79 -4.37 -5.82 8.10
C VAL A 79 -3.20 -6.58 7.48
N ALA A 80 -2.15 -5.87 7.06
CA ALA A 80 -0.95 -6.49 6.51
C ALA A 80 -0.31 -7.47 7.51
N LYS A 81 -0.24 -7.07 8.79
CA LYS A 81 0.30 -7.94 9.85
C LYS A 81 -0.54 -9.19 10.06
N GLY A 82 -1.86 -9.06 10.02
CA GLY A 82 -2.77 -10.19 10.08
C GLY A 82 -2.53 -11.18 8.93
N ILE A 83 -2.42 -10.68 7.71
CA ILE A 83 -2.12 -11.50 6.53
C ILE A 83 -0.75 -12.18 6.67
N GLN A 84 0.25 -11.46 7.16
CA GLN A 84 1.59 -12.01 7.40
C GLN A 84 1.56 -13.19 8.37
N LEU A 85 0.82 -13.07 9.46
CA LEU A 85 0.73 -14.13 10.47
C LEU A 85 0.14 -15.43 9.92
N VAL A 86 -0.84 -15.32 9.03
CA VAL A 86 -1.52 -16.47 8.43
C VAL A 86 -0.74 -17.07 7.27
N ASN A 87 -0.25 -16.22 6.35
CA ASN A 87 0.29 -16.66 5.07
C ASN A 87 1.81 -16.65 5.00
N LYS A 88 2.50 -16.19 6.07
CA LYS A 88 3.97 -16.12 6.12
C LYS A 88 4.58 -15.29 5.00
N VAL A 89 3.92 -14.19 4.63
CA VAL A 89 4.38 -13.26 3.61
C VAL A 89 5.35 -12.23 4.18
N ASN A 90 6.15 -11.61 3.33
CA ASN A 90 6.99 -10.47 3.69
C ASN A 90 6.20 -9.16 3.59
N ILE A 91 6.49 -8.23 4.50
CA ILE A 91 5.94 -6.88 4.47
C ILE A 91 7.07 -5.90 4.16
N TYR A 92 6.84 -5.04 3.18
CA TYR A 92 7.69 -3.92 2.83
C TYR A 92 6.91 -2.63 3.02
N ILE A 93 7.61 -1.56 3.35
CA ILE A 93 7.02 -0.25 3.61
C ILE A 93 7.67 0.78 2.68
N TYR A 94 6.85 1.63 2.09
CA TYR A 94 7.31 2.80 1.35
C TYR A 94 6.60 4.06 1.87
N ASN A 95 7.13 5.22 1.54
CA ASN A 95 6.53 6.50 1.85
C ASN A 95 6.50 7.40 0.61
N TYR A 96 5.75 8.48 0.68
CA TYR A 96 5.65 9.41 -0.45
C TYR A 96 6.96 10.11 -0.78
N PHE A 97 7.83 10.34 0.21
CA PHE A 97 9.12 10.96 -0.04
C PHE A 97 9.99 10.10 -0.95
N LEU A 98 10.07 8.82 -0.63
CA LEU A 98 10.80 7.86 -1.45
C LEU A 98 10.16 7.69 -2.83
N LEU A 99 8.83 7.58 -2.87
CA LEU A 99 8.10 7.43 -4.13
C LEU A 99 8.32 8.62 -5.06
N ASN A 100 8.23 9.84 -4.54
CA ASN A 100 8.43 11.07 -5.30
C ASN A 100 9.89 11.24 -5.76
N ALA A 101 10.84 10.79 -4.97
CA ALA A 101 12.27 10.88 -5.28
C ALA A 101 12.76 9.76 -6.20
N ALA A 102 12.05 8.64 -6.27
CA ALA A 102 12.48 7.43 -6.98
C ALA A 102 12.94 7.67 -8.43
N PRO A 103 12.24 8.49 -9.26
CA PRO A 103 12.68 8.75 -10.63
C PRO A 103 14.04 9.46 -10.72
N TYR A 104 14.47 10.14 -9.66
CA TYR A 104 15.65 10.99 -9.63
C TYR A 104 16.83 10.39 -8.86
N LEU A 105 16.69 9.17 -8.30
CA LEU A 105 17.72 8.57 -7.45
C LEU A 105 19.06 8.31 -8.14
N LYS A 106 19.07 8.29 -9.47
CA LYS A 106 20.30 8.12 -10.25
C LYS A 106 21.05 9.42 -10.55
N GLU A 107 20.44 10.55 -10.23
CA GLU A 107 21.06 11.86 -10.45
C GLU A 107 22.08 12.16 -9.36
N LYS A 108 23.18 12.81 -9.73
CA LYS A 108 24.24 13.21 -8.79
C LYS A 108 23.91 14.52 -8.07
N THR A 109 22.64 14.88 -7.97
CA THR A 109 22.18 16.12 -7.36
C THR A 109 21.46 15.83 -6.05
N LYS A 110 21.46 16.80 -5.14
CA LYS A 110 20.68 16.73 -3.92
C LYS A 110 19.20 16.87 -4.24
N ILE A 111 18.39 15.94 -3.72
CA ILE A 111 16.94 15.90 -3.95
C ILE A 111 16.23 16.20 -2.64
N ILE A 112 15.24 17.09 -2.68
CA ILE A 112 14.33 17.34 -1.57
C ILE A 112 12.93 16.93 -2.02
N SER A 113 12.37 15.94 -1.36
CA SER A 113 11.00 15.51 -1.61
C SER A 113 10.05 16.17 -0.63
N VAL A 114 8.98 16.75 -1.15
CA VAL A 114 7.97 17.45 -0.35
C VAL A 114 6.61 16.83 -0.60
N GLN A 115 5.89 16.53 0.48
CA GLN A 115 4.54 16.00 0.44
C GLN A 115 3.58 16.93 1.19
N LYS A 116 2.53 17.33 0.50
CA LYS A 116 1.43 18.09 1.11
C LYS A 116 0.35 17.13 1.62
N THR A 117 -0.02 17.27 2.87
CA THR A 117 -1.18 16.57 3.46
C THR A 117 -2.04 17.57 4.21
N ASN A 118 -3.31 17.66 3.86
CA ASN A 118 -4.21 18.69 4.40
C ASN A 118 -3.61 20.10 4.24
N ASN A 119 -3.37 20.78 5.35
CA ASN A 119 -2.78 22.13 5.36
C ASN A 119 -1.28 22.14 5.72
N PHE A 120 -0.64 20.99 5.74
CA PHE A 120 0.76 20.84 6.13
C PHE A 120 1.63 20.29 5.00
N TYR A 121 2.90 20.67 5.04
CA TYR A 121 3.93 20.13 4.17
C TYR A 121 4.95 19.37 5.00
N TYR A 122 5.39 18.23 4.50
CA TYR A 122 6.45 17.40 5.08
C TYR A 122 7.59 17.24 4.08
N TYR A 123 8.81 17.15 4.60
CA TYR A 123 10.00 16.97 3.78
C TYR A 123 11.09 16.19 4.51
#